data_57415d5aa31244180a6dad86e63bcc2d
#
_entry.id   57415d5aa31244180a6dad86e63bcc2d
#
_cell.length_a   1.000
_cell.length_b   1.000
_cell.length_c   1.000
_cell.angle_alpha   90.00
_cell.angle_beta   90.00
_cell.angle_gamma   90.00
#
_symmetry.space_group_name_H-M   'P 1'
#
loop_
_entity.id
_entity.type
_entity.pdbx_description
1 polymer ?
#
loop_
_entity_poly.entity_id
_entity_poly.type
_entity_poly.pdbx_seq_one_letter_code
_entity_poly.pdbx_strand_id
1 'polypeptide(L)'
;ISTTRAGMSYPVQFLRRTGLQPITLGFSGNCKMQPYFADVLEEVEADAYVFDPFSNPNIPMIKERLRPFIDRMVKAHPGKPIIVQRTIYWEMENFDTWAQKEFEGRRALSDSLMREICKEYKDVYYIKPDAALHNGESSTADGVHPHDHGYSLWEESIEKPILKILKKYYKDI
;
A
#
# COMPACT_ATOMS: atom_id res chain seq x y z
N ILE A 1 3.99 -11.72 6.38
CA ILE A 1 3.25 -12.93 6.77
C ILE A 1 3.08 -13.78 5.51
N SER A 2 2.94 -15.09 5.61
CA SER A 2 2.65 -16.06 4.53
C SER A 2 3.68 -16.25 3.41
N THR A 3 4.76 -15.48 3.36
CA THR A 3 5.88 -15.82 2.46
C THR A 3 6.65 -17.01 2.98
N THR A 4 7.15 -17.88 2.08
CA THR A 4 7.99 -19.02 2.47
C THR A 4 9.33 -18.56 3.05
N ARG A 5 9.79 -17.37 2.69
CA ARG A 5 11.02 -16.72 3.15
C ARG A 5 10.94 -15.20 2.96
N ALA A 6 11.69 -14.47 3.76
CA ALA A 6 11.68 -12.99 3.77
C ALA A 6 11.91 -12.35 2.39
N GLY A 7 12.72 -12.97 1.54
CA GLY A 7 13.00 -12.49 0.19
C GLY A 7 11.83 -12.58 -0.81
N MET A 8 10.69 -13.14 -0.44
CA MET A 8 9.52 -13.28 -1.31
C MET A 8 8.44 -12.24 -1.06
N SER A 9 8.62 -11.34 -0.09
CA SER A 9 7.71 -10.20 0.08
C SER A 9 7.83 -9.22 -1.10
N TYR A 10 6.73 -8.54 -1.45
CA TYR A 10 6.72 -7.65 -2.63
C TYR A 10 7.77 -6.53 -2.58
N PRO A 11 8.10 -5.90 -1.41
CA PRO A 11 9.14 -4.87 -1.40
C PRO A 11 10.54 -5.41 -1.74
N VAL A 12 10.84 -6.64 -1.31
CA VAL A 12 12.14 -7.25 -1.63
C VAL A 12 12.19 -7.76 -3.07
N GLN A 13 11.06 -8.19 -3.63
CA GLN A 13 10.96 -8.49 -5.06
C GLN A 13 11.14 -7.21 -5.90
N PHE A 14 10.54 -6.10 -5.49
CA PHE A 14 10.71 -4.78 -6.12
C PHE A 14 12.18 -4.34 -6.13
N LEU A 15 12.92 -4.50 -5.02
CA LEU A 15 14.37 -4.26 -4.98
C LEU A 15 15.12 -5.08 -6.03
N ARG A 16 14.85 -6.38 -6.11
CA ARG A 16 15.56 -7.26 -7.08
C ARG A 16 15.30 -6.88 -8.53
N ARG A 17 14.11 -6.38 -8.84
CA ARG A 17 13.72 -6.03 -10.21
C ARG A 17 14.18 -4.63 -10.60
N THR A 18 14.18 -3.69 -9.67
CA THR A 18 14.45 -2.28 -9.96
C THR A 18 15.81 -1.78 -9.49
N GLY A 19 16.44 -2.47 -8.54
CA GLY A 19 17.65 -2.00 -7.86
C GLY A 19 17.40 -0.93 -6.78
N LEU A 20 16.16 -0.46 -6.60
CA LEU A 20 15.80 0.55 -5.61
C LEU A 20 15.68 -0.09 -4.22
N GLN A 21 16.41 0.47 -3.24
CA GLN A 21 16.49 -0.07 -1.88
C GLN A 21 15.29 0.35 -1.02
N PRO A 22 14.37 -0.56 -0.64
CA PRO A 22 13.31 -0.24 0.30
C PRO A 22 13.78 -0.38 1.75
N ILE A 23 13.33 0.53 2.61
CA ILE A 23 13.30 0.35 4.06
C ILE A 23 11.89 -0.16 4.39
N THR A 24 11.78 -1.44 4.74
CA THR A 24 10.48 -2.09 4.92
C THR A 24 10.04 -2.06 6.38
N LEU A 25 8.91 -1.41 6.64
CA LEU A 25 8.29 -1.33 7.95
C LEU A 25 6.96 -2.08 7.96
N GLY A 26 6.98 -3.32 8.46
CA GLY A 26 5.80 -4.18 8.57
C GLY A 26 5.37 -4.37 10.02
N PHE A 27 4.09 -4.19 10.32
CA PHE A 27 3.56 -4.15 11.70
C PHE A 27 2.52 -5.25 12.00
N SER A 28 2.43 -6.30 11.18
CA SER A 28 1.62 -7.50 11.44
C SER A 28 0.21 -7.22 12.01
N GLY A 29 -0.70 -6.68 11.20
CA GLY A 29 -2.07 -6.36 11.62
C GLY A 29 -2.23 -5.03 12.38
N ASN A 30 -1.13 -4.34 12.72
CA ASN A 30 -1.15 -3.10 13.49
C ASN A 30 -0.89 -1.83 12.66
N CYS A 31 -0.76 -1.94 11.36
CA CYS A 31 -0.65 -0.78 10.47
C CYS A 31 -2.03 -0.13 10.28
N LYS A 32 -2.40 0.79 11.17
CA LYS A 32 -3.73 1.42 11.23
C LYS A 32 -3.65 2.95 11.26
N MET A 33 -2.59 3.51 10.72
CA MET A 33 -2.33 4.97 10.68
C MET A 33 -2.43 5.62 12.07
N GLN A 34 -1.95 4.95 13.11
CA GLN A 34 -1.94 5.53 14.46
C GLN A 34 -0.97 6.73 14.50
N PRO A 35 -1.28 7.78 15.30
CA PRO A 35 -0.45 8.99 15.37
C PRO A 35 1.03 8.73 15.67
N TYR A 36 1.35 7.77 16.54
CA TYR A 36 2.73 7.44 16.88
C TYR A 36 3.55 6.84 15.72
N PHE A 37 2.90 6.24 14.71
CA PHE A 37 3.61 5.85 13.49
C PHE A 37 3.98 7.06 12.65
N ALA A 38 3.13 8.07 12.61
CA ALA A 38 3.47 9.32 11.94
C ALA A 38 4.64 10.02 12.65
N ASP A 39 4.68 10.01 14.02
CA ASP A 39 5.78 10.58 14.80
C ASP A 39 7.15 10.00 14.37
N VAL A 40 7.22 8.67 14.21
CA VAL A 40 8.44 8.00 13.74
C VAL A 40 8.73 8.28 12.27
N LEU A 41 7.71 8.23 11.42
CA LEU A 41 7.88 8.36 9.96
C LEU A 41 8.25 9.78 9.53
N GLU A 42 7.91 10.79 10.32
CA GLU A 42 8.34 12.18 10.11
C GLU A 42 9.87 12.35 10.24
N GLU A 43 10.53 11.47 10.99
CA GLU A 43 11.99 11.48 11.17
C GLU A 43 12.74 10.59 10.18
N VAL A 44 12.04 9.77 9.39
CA VAL A 44 12.67 8.84 8.43
C VAL A 44 12.98 9.56 7.12
N GLU A 45 14.26 9.72 6.82
CA GLU A 45 14.72 10.26 5.55
C GLU A 45 14.66 9.20 4.45
N ALA A 46 13.90 9.49 3.39
CA ALA A 46 13.80 8.65 2.21
C ALA A 46 13.56 9.50 0.95
N ASP A 47 13.82 8.92 -0.22
CA ASP A 47 13.53 9.56 -1.50
C ASP A 47 12.05 9.46 -1.87
N ALA A 48 11.36 8.44 -1.38
CA ALA A 48 9.93 8.25 -1.60
C ALA A 48 9.31 7.47 -0.43
N TYR A 49 8.03 7.69 -0.21
CA TYR A 49 7.25 6.97 0.80
C TYR A 49 6.14 6.18 0.12
N VAL A 50 6.10 4.87 0.38
CA VAL A 50 5.09 3.96 -0.18
C VAL A 50 4.30 3.32 0.97
N PHE A 51 3.02 3.60 1.03
CA PHE A 51 2.14 3.13 2.10
C PHE A 51 1.09 2.15 1.59
N ASP A 52 0.88 1.05 2.32
CA ASP A 52 -0.30 0.19 2.25
C ASP A 52 -1.10 0.35 3.56
N PRO A 53 -1.90 1.43 3.69
CA PRO A 53 -2.49 1.78 4.97
C PRO A 53 -3.89 1.25 5.19
N PHE A 54 -4.51 0.56 4.21
CA PHE A 54 -5.94 0.23 4.26
C PHE A 54 -6.26 -1.23 4.60
N SER A 55 -5.25 -2.09 4.67
CA SER A 55 -5.44 -3.53 4.91
C SER A 55 -5.87 -3.83 6.35
N ASN A 56 -5.40 -3.07 7.35
CA ASN A 56 -5.65 -3.36 8.76
C ASN A 56 -6.70 -2.47 9.46
N PRO A 57 -6.88 -1.18 9.12
CA PRO A 57 -7.89 -0.36 9.78
C PRO A 57 -9.29 -0.71 9.30
N ASN A 58 -10.28 -0.55 10.18
CA ASN A 58 -11.68 -0.57 9.80
C ASN A 58 -12.13 0.79 9.19
N ILE A 59 -13.35 0.83 8.66
CA ILE A 59 -13.92 2.02 8.00
C ILE A 59 -13.89 3.28 8.90
N PRO A 60 -14.29 3.23 10.19
CA PRO A 60 -14.18 4.39 11.09
C PRO A 60 -12.75 4.92 11.24
N MET A 61 -11.76 4.03 11.40
CA MET A 61 -10.35 4.41 11.53
C MET A 61 -9.81 5.06 10.25
N ILE A 62 -10.21 4.57 9.07
CA ILE A 62 -9.81 5.18 7.79
C ILE A 62 -10.35 6.62 7.72
N LYS A 63 -11.62 6.84 8.06
CA LYS A 63 -12.24 8.18 8.07
C LYS A 63 -11.53 9.14 9.02
N GLU A 64 -11.19 8.66 10.22
CA GLU A 64 -10.58 9.46 11.27
C GLU A 64 -9.10 9.79 10.97
N ARG A 65 -8.33 8.82 10.44
CA ARG A 65 -6.87 8.86 10.51
C ARG A 65 -6.18 9.15 9.18
N LEU A 66 -6.79 8.81 8.04
CA LEU A 66 -6.13 8.93 6.75
C LEU A 66 -5.68 10.37 6.47
N ARG A 67 -6.58 11.33 6.60
CA ARG A 67 -6.29 12.73 6.29
C ARG A 67 -5.19 13.30 7.20
N PRO A 68 -5.30 13.21 8.54
CA PRO A 68 -4.25 13.69 9.44
C PRO A 68 -2.90 13.01 9.19
N PHE A 69 -2.88 11.71 8.86
CA PHE A 69 -1.66 10.99 8.55
C PHE A 69 -0.97 11.55 7.29
N ILE A 70 -1.71 11.72 6.20
CA ILE A 70 -1.16 12.27 4.94
C ILE A 70 -0.70 13.72 5.12
N ASP A 71 -1.49 14.56 5.80
CA ASP A 71 -1.13 15.96 6.07
C ASP A 71 0.22 16.08 6.80
N ARG A 72 0.44 15.21 7.78
CA ARG A 72 1.71 15.13 8.51
C ARG A 72 2.86 14.71 7.61
N MET A 73 2.70 13.65 6.81
CA MET A 73 3.74 13.18 5.90
C MET A 73 4.11 14.22 4.84
N VAL A 74 3.12 14.91 4.27
CA VAL A 74 3.37 15.99 3.30
C VAL A 74 4.13 17.16 3.94
N LYS A 75 3.80 17.50 5.18
CA LYS A 75 4.45 18.58 5.92
C LYS A 75 5.90 18.24 6.29
N ALA A 76 6.14 17.00 6.72
CA ALA A 76 7.47 16.54 7.12
C ALA A 76 8.41 16.35 5.93
N HIS A 77 7.90 15.94 4.77
CA HIS A 77 8.70 15.55 3.60
C HIS A 77 8.33 16.38 2.35
N PRO A 78 8.54 17.69 2.35
CA PRO A 78 8.14 18.56 1.25
C PRO A 78 8.89 18.19 -0.05
N GLY A 79 8.14 18.04 -1.14
CA GLY A 79 8.71 17.71 -2.45
C GLY A 79 9.09 16.24 -2.65
N LYS A 80 8.84 15.38 -1.68
CA LYS A 80 9.04 13.93 -1.82
C LYS A 80 7.74 13.25 -2.25
N PRO A 81 7.77 12.27 -3.18
CA PRO A 81 6.56 11.55 -3.57
C PRO A 81 6.05 10.64 -2.44
N ILE A 82 4.78 10.81 -2.12
CA ILE A 82 4.03 9.98 -1.17
C ILE A 82 3.04 9.14 -1.97
N ILE A 83 3.29 7.85 -2.02
CA ILE A 83 2.52 6.90 -2.85
C ILE A 83 1.68 6.04 -1.92
N VAL A 84 0.37 6.12 -2.04
CA VAL A 84 -0.57 5.35 -1.23
C VAL A 84 -1.15 4.24 -2.08
N GLN A 85 -1.09 3.01 -1.59
CA GLN A 85 -1.67 1.84 -2.23
C GLN A 85 -3.08 1.59 -1.72
N ARG A 86 -4.01 1.28 -2.62
CA ARG A 86 -5.30 0.69 -2.25
C ARG A 86 -5.07 -0.74 -1.76
N THR A 87 -5.83 -1.20 -0.76
CA THR A 87 -5.77 -2.63 -0.40
C THR A 87 -6.16 -3.51 -1.58
N ILE A 88 -5.46 -4.64 -1.73
CA ILE A 88 -5.75 -5.63 -2.76
C ILE A 88 -7.12 -6.29 -2.53
N TYR A 89 -7.62 -6.99 -3.53
CA TYR A 89 -8.74 -7.90 -3.39
C TYR A 89 -8.33 -9.10 -2.53
N TRP A 90 -9.19 -9.52 -1.61
CA TRP A 90 -8.98 -10.67 -0.74
C TRP A 90 -9.91 -11.81 -1.13
N GLU A 91 -9.37 -12.99 -1.39
CA GLU A 91 -10.13 -14.15 -1.84
C GLU A 91 -11.21 -14.59 -0.84
N MET A 92 -11.02 -14.30 0.45
CA MET A 92 -12.05 -14.48 1.49
C MET A 92 -13.38 -13.81 1.13
N GLU A 93 -13.37 -12.74 0.33
CA GLU A 93 -14.57 -12.05 -0.13
C GLU A 93 -15.50 -12.95 -0.96
N ASN A 94 -14.98 -14.04 -1.55
CA ASN A 94 -15.78 -15.02 -2.30
C ASN A 94 -16.61 -15.94 -1.41
N PHE A 95 -16.22 -16.08 -0.14
CA PHE A 95 -16.76 -17.10 0.77
C PHE A 95 -17.43 -16.50 2.00
N ASP A 96 -17.16 -15.24 2.31
CA ASP A 96 -17.65 -14.54 3.49
C ASP A 96 -18.30 -13.21 3.09
N THR A 97 -19.61 -13.15 3.21
CA THR A 97 -20.42 -11.95 2.85
C THR A 97 -20.13 -10.75 3.76
N TRP A 98 -19.72 -10.97 5.01
CA TRP A 98 -19.26 -9.89 5.88
C TRP A 98 -17.91 -9.34 5.39
N ALA A 99 -16.97 -10.21 5.10
CA ALA A 99 -15.67 -9.83 4.56
C ALA A 99 -15.82 -9.06 3.24
N GLN A 100 -16.64 -9.56 2.31
CA GLN A 100 -16.95 -8.90 1.07
C GLN A 100 -17.41 -7.46 1.30
N LYS A 101 -18.45 -7.27 2.12
CA LYS A 101 -19.04 -5.95 2.40
C LYS A 101 -18.04 -5.01 3.07
N GLU A 102 -17.27 -5.52 4.03
CA GLU A 102 -16.27 -4.71 4.76
C GLU A 102 -15.14 -4.26 3.83
N PHE A 103 -14.58 -5.15 3.02
CA PHE A 103 -13.43 -4.83 2.18
C PHE A 103 -13.80 -4.03 0.93
N GLU A 104 -14.95 -4.29 0.31
CA GLU A 104 -15.51 -3.41 -0.72
C GLU A 104 -15.76 -2.01 -0.16
N GLY A 105 -16.31 -1.91 1.04
CA GLY A 105 -16.53 -0.64 1.74
C GLY A 105 -15.23 0.12 2.01
N ARG A 106 -14.18 -0.55 2.45
CA ARG A 106 -12.84 0.06 2.64
C ARG A 106 -12.26 0.56 1.32
N ARG A 107 -12.33 -0.23 0.24
CA ARG A 107 -11.84 0.18 -1.09
C ARG A 107 -12.62 1.38 -1.62
N ALA A 108 -13.94 1.35 -1.55
CA ALA A 108 -14.79 2.46 -1.99
C ALA A 108 -14.51 3.75 -1.22
N LEU A 109 -14.36 3.65 0.11
CA LEU A 109 -14.02 4.79 0.96
C LEU A 109 -12.63 5.34 0.64
N SER A 110 -11.61 4.47 0.55
CA SER A 110 -10.25 4.89 0.22
C SER A 110 -10.18 5.54 -1.15
N ASP A 111 -10.86 4.98 -2.16
CA ASP A 111 -10.96 5.56 -3.50
C ASP A 111 -11.56 6.98 -3.48
N SER A 112 -12.59 7.20 -2.65
CA SER A 112 -13.22 8.51 -2.51
C SER A 112 -12.31 9.53 -1.83
N LEU A 113 -11.76 9.16 -0.66
CA LEU A 113 -10.89 10.06 0.13
C LEU A 113 -9.59 10.39 -0.62
N MET A 114 -8.94 9.39 -1.20
CA MET A 114 -7.68 9.60 -1.92
C MET A 114 -7.87 10.42 -3.20
N ARG A 115 -9.04 10.35 -3.84
CA ARG A 115 -9.37 11.21 -5.00
C ARG A 115 -9.35 12.70 -4.61
N GLU A 116 -9.84 13.05 -3.43
CA GLU A 116 -9.83 14.44 -2.95
C GLU A 116 -8.43 14.84 -2.48
N ILE A 117 -7.75 14.00 -1.71
CA ILE A 117 -6.39 14.26 -1.22
C ILE A 117 -5.41 14.49 -2.37
N CYS A 118 -5.46 13.65 -3.42
CA CYS A 118 -4.58 13.80 -4.60
C CYS A 118 -4.85 15.06 -5.43
N LYS A 119 -6.02 15.71 -5.30
CA LYS A 119 -6.27 17.01 -5.95
C LYS A 119 -5.60 18.15 -5.19
N GLU A 120 -5.47 18.02 -3.88
CA GLU A 120 -4.91 19.06 -3.00
C GLU A 120 -3.38 19.01 -2.95
N TYR A 121 -2.80 17.82 -2.97
CA TYR A 121 -1.36 17.61 -2.83
C TYR A 121 -0.73 17.06 -4.11
N LYS A 122 0.09 17.87 -4.77
CA LYS A 122 0.77 17.51 -6.04
C LYS A 122 1.73 16.33 -5.92
N ASP A 123 2.27 16.09 -4.72
CA ASP A 123 3.27 15.05 -4.45
C ASP A 123 2.65 13.79 -3.82
N VAL A 124 1.31 13.74 -3.67
CA VAL A 124 0.57 12.56 -3.20
C VAL A 124 -0.05 11.81 -4.37
N TYR A 125 0.21 10.52 -4.43
CA TYR A 125 -0.26 9.63 -5.50
C TYR A 125 -1.04 8.47 -4.92
N TYR A 126 -2.02 8.01 -5.67
CA TYR A 126 -2.81 6.84 -5.32
C TYR A 126 -2.70 5.79 -6.41
N ILE A 127 -2.27 4.58 -6.06
CA ILE A 127 -2.15 3.44 -6.97
C ILE A 127 -3.07 2.30 -6.53
N LYS A 128 -3.49 1.48 -7.49
CA LYS A 128 -4.42 0.38 -7.25
C LYS A 128 -3.73 -0.93 -7.63
N PRO A 129 -3.04 -1.57 -6.69
CA PRO A 129 -2.40 -2.85 -6.94
C PRO A 129 -3.45 -3.93 -7.22
N ASP A 130 -3.04 -4.89 -8.01
CA ASP A 130 -3.78 -6.13 -8.27
C ASP A 130 -2.87 -7.32 -7.96
N ALA A 131 -3.31 -8.18 -7.06
CA ALA A 131 -2.60 -9.41 -6.69
C ALA A 131 -3.50 -10.65 -6.90
N ALA A 132 -4.67 -10.47 -7.51
CA ALA A 132 -5.61 -11.56 -7.77
C ALA A 132 -5.18 -12.40 -8.98
N LEU A 133 -5.38 -13.70 -8.87
CA LEU A 133 -5.30 -14.61 -9.99
C LEU A 133 -6.69 -14.74 -10.63
N HIS A 134 -6.79 -14.33 -11.89
CA HIS A 134 -8.08 -14.33 -12.62
C HIS A 134 -8.38 -15.69 -13.30
N ASN A 135 -7.54 -16.71 -13.07
CA ASN A 135 -7.69 -18.06 -13.65
C ASN A 135 -8.30 -19.09 -12.69
N GLY A 136 -8.75 -18.65 -11.51
CA GLY A 136 -9.34 -19.53 -10.49
C GLY A 136 -8.32 -20.16 -9.53
N GLU A 137 -7.03 -19.88 -9.68
CA GLU A 137 -6.01 -20.30 -8.73
C GLU A 137 -5.96 -19.32 -7.55
N SER A 138 -5.56 -19.79 -6.37
CA SER A 138 -5.41 -18.94 -5.19
C SER A 138 -4.08 -18.17 -5.22
N SER A 139 -4.14 -16.89 -4.93
CA SER A 139 -2.97 -16.03 -4.72
C SER A 139 -2.65 -15.83 -3.24
N THR A 140 -3.48 -16.39 -2.34
CA THR A 140 -3.36 -16.26 -0.89
C THR A 140 -3.16 -17.60 -0.20
N ALA A 141 -2.60 -17.58 1.01
CA ALA A 141 -2.43 -18.78 1.83
C ALA A 141 -3.68 -19.14 2.65
N ASP A 142 -4.51 -18.13 2.98
CA ASP A 142 -5.63 -18.25 3.91
C ASP A 142 -6.85 -17.41 3.51
N GLY A 143 -6.91 -16.99 2.26
CA GLY A 143 -7.95 -16.09 1.74
C GLY A 143 -7.66 -14.60 1.94
N VAL A 144 -6.60 -14.25 2.71
CA VAL A 144 -6.23 -12.87 3.07
C VAL A 144 -4.77 -12.56 2.73
N HIS A 145 -3.85 -13.38 3.21
CA HIS A 145 -2.42 -13.12 3.11
C HIS A 145 -1.84 -13.74 1.83
N PRO A 146 -1.28 -12.93 0.93
CA PRO A 146 -0.66 -13.45 -0.28
C PRO A 146 0.47 -14.43 0.02
N HIS A 147 0.51 -15.54 -0.70
CA HIS A 147 1.68 -16.41 -0.72
C HIS A 147 2.76 -15.86 -1.70
N ASP A 148 3.86 -16.57 -1.90
CA ASP A 148 4.99 -16.09 -2.71
C ASP A 148 4.57 -15.60 -4.11
N HIS A 149 3.70 -16.35 -4.80
CA HIS A 149 3.20 -15.95 -6.12
C HIS A 149 2.26 -14.76 -6.06
N GLY A 150 1.36 -14.71 -5.07
CA GLY A 150 0.49 -13.55 -4.84
C GLY A 150 1.29 -12.27 -4.58
N TYR A 151 2.40 -12.35 -3.85
CA TYR A 151 3.32 -11.21 -3.69
C TYR A 151 4.06 -10.85 -4.97
N SER A 152 4.34 -11.81 -5.86
CA SER A 152 4.92 -11.50 -7.17
C SER A 152 3.93 -10.74 -8.05
N LEU A 153 2.66 -11.16 -8.06
CA LEU A 153 1.60 -10.44 -8.77
C LEU A 153 1.41 -9.01 -8.23
N TRP A 154 1.42 -8.87 -6.90
CA TRP A 154 1.35 -7.55 -6.27
C TRP A 154 2.50 -6.66 -6.73
N GLU A 155 3.73 -7.16 -6.65
CA GLU A 155 4.92 -6.44 -7.09
C GLU A 155 4.82 -6.02 -8.56
N GLU A 156 4.48 -6.95 -9.47
CA GLU A 156 4.33 -6.68 -10.89
C GLU A 156 3.28 -5.60 -11.18
N SER A 157 2.21 -5.57 -10.38
CA SER A 157 1.14 -4.58 -10.54
C SER A 157 1.55 -3.16 -10.13
N ILE A 158 2.49 -3.02 -9.18
CA ILE A 158 2.92 -1.71 -8.65
C ILE A 158 4.23 -1.20 -9.25
N GLU A 159 5.09 -2.04 -9.81
CA GLU A 159 6.41 -1.68 -10.33
C GLU A 159 6.32 -0.49 -11.31
N LYS A 160 5.60 -0.67 -12.41
CA LYS A 160 5.48 0.37 -13.43
C LYS A 160 4.82 1.66 -12.92
N PRO A 161 3.71 1.62 -12.17
CA PRO A 161 3.14 2.80 -11.54
C PRO A 161 4.11 3.57 -10.65
N ILE A 162 4.83 2.86 -9.76
CA ILE A 162 5.80 3.50 -8.87
C ILE A 162 6.95 4.12 -9.67
N LEU A 163 7.58 3.38 -10.57
CA LEU A 163 8.67 3.90 -11.40
C LEU A 163 8.23 5.11 -12.23
N LYS A 164 7.01 5.11 -12.78
CA LYS A 164 6.46 6.27 -13.50
C LYS A 164 6.32 7.51 -12.61
N ILE A 165 5.98 7.34 -11.35
CA ILE A 165 5.91 8.43 -10.38
C ILE A 165 7.32 8.91 -10.05
N LEU A 166 8.22 8.01 -9.68
CA LEU A 166 9.59 8.34 -9.27
C LEU A 166 10.35 9.08 -10.37
N LYS A 167 10.19 8.71 -11.64
CA LYS A 167 10.80 9.40 -12.81
C LYS A 167 10.39 10.87 -12.95
N LYS A 168 9.36 11.34 -12.26
CA LYS A 168 9.03 12.77 -12.22
C LYS A 168 9.96 13.56 -11.29
N TYR A 169 10.59 12.88 -10.33
CA TYR A 169 11.43 13.47 -9.28
C TYR A 169 12.91 13.17 -9.51
N TYR A 170 13.23 12.02 -10.09
CA TYR A 170 14.59 11.50 -10.22
C TYR A 170 14.84 11.07 -11.66
N LYS A 171 15.90 11.62 -12.28
CA LYS A 171 16.20 11.42 -13.71
C LYS A 171 16.87 10.07 -14.00
N ASP A 172 17.58 9.52 -13.03
CA ASP A 172 18.47 8.37 -13.21
C ASP A 172 17.88 7.05 -12.71
N ILE A 173 16.54 6.94 -12.65
CA ILE A 173 15.81 5.74 -12.24
C ILE A 173 15.25 4.98 -13.45
#